data_7c8f2a137009c39180484cba17d2eeed
#
_entry.id   7c8f2a137009c39180484cba17d2eeed
#
_cell.length_a   1.000
_cell.length_b   1.000
_cell.length_c   1.000
_cell.angle_alpha   90.00
_cell.angle_beta   90.00
_cell.angle_gamma   90.00
#
_symmetry.space_group_name_H-M   'P 1'
#
loop_
_entity.id
_entity.type
_entity.pdbx_description
1 polymer ?
#
loop_
_entity_poly.entity_id
_entity_poly.type
_entity_poly.pdbx_seq_one_letter_code
_entity_poly.pdbx_strand_id
1 'polypeptide(L)'
;IISVSSSDIIAFCLELGTLATINQRLDWDIIELIANHFEYAAEKIEDVTEDLFSFEDTEDDLKNATARSPVVTVMGHVDHGKTSLLDYIRNTKVAAGESGGITQHIGAYKVDVKDKNSITFLDTPGHEAFTAMRARGAQVTDIVILIVAADDAVMPQTKEAISHAKAAGVPIIVAINKCDKPGADPDRVKRELSENDVLVESWGGKVQSVEISALNGDGVDDLLDSLLIETEILDLKANRKCLAIGTVIDSKLDKGLGPIGTVLVQKGTLKIGDPFICNDFSGKVKSIMNENGKRLKIAQPSDAVLLQGFDSVPRAGDLIAVLENEKVCGI
;
A
#
# COMPACT_ATOMS: atom_id res chain seq x y z
N ILE A 1 6.15 36.93 8.53
CA ILE A 1 5.08 37.85 8.02
C ILE A 1 5.74 39.19 7.78
N ILE A 2 5.82 39.60 6.52
CA ILE A 2 6.43 40.87 6.09
C ILE A 2 5.39 41.98 6.34
N SER A 3 5.76 43.03 7.06
CA SER A 3 4.89 44.21 7.33
C SER A 3 4.96 45.22 6.18
N VAL A 4 4.95 44.77 4.93
CA VAL A 4 5.01 45.56 3.71
C VAL A 4 3.69 45.46 2.96
N SER A 5 3.24 46.55 2.32
CA SER A 5 1.98 46.52 1.59
C SER A 5 2.11 45.68 0.30
N SER A 6 1.03 44.98 -0.09
CA SER A 6 1.00 44.22 -1.33
C SER A 6 1.30 45.11 -2.57
N SER A 7 0.94 46.39 -2.51
CA SER A 7 1.16 47.36 -3.57
C SER A 7 2.64 47.66 -3.76
N ASP A 8 3.43 47.76 -2.68
CA ASP A 8 4.85 48.02 -2.73
C ASP A 8 5.61 46.79 -3.28
N ILE A 9 5.18 45.62 -2.91
CA ILE A 9 5.74 44.34 -3.44
C ILE A 9 5.48 44.21 -4.96
N ILE A 10 4.25 44.51 -5.41
CA ILE A 10 3.91 44.48 -6.83
C ILE A 10 4.70 45.56 -7.61
N ALA A 11 4.87 46.76 -7.06
CA ALA A 11 5.65 47.81 -7.68
C ALA A 11 7.13 47.37 -7.88
N PHE A 12 7.71 46.74 -6.85
CA PHE A 12 9.07 46.24 -6.94
C PHE A 12 9.20 45.04 -7.93
N CYS A 13 8.21 44.15 -8.01
CA CYS A 13 8.19 43.09 -9.03
C CYS A 13 8.15 43.67 -10.44
N LEU A 14 7.44 44.79 -10.66
CA LEU A 14 7.40 45.48 -11.94
C LEU A 14 8.74 46.09 -12.29
N GLU A 15 9.49 46.66 -11.33
CA GLU A 15 10.87 47.16 -11.53
C GLU A 15 11.84 46.05 -11.91
N LEU A 16 11.62 44.83 -11.38
CA LEU A 16 12.37 43.62 -11.76
C LEU A 16 11.95 43.03 -13.12
N GLY A 17 10.97 43.66 -13.82
CA GLY A 17 10.46 43.19 -15.09
C GLY A 17 9.51 42.01 -15.02
N THR A 18 9.02 41.66 -13.82
CA THR A 18 8.09 40.55 -13.59
C THR A 18 6.68 41.10 -13.31
N LEU A 19 5.72 40.76 -14.17
CA LEU A 19 4.31 41.08 -13.95
C LEU A 19 3.74 40.18 -12.84
N ALA A 20 3.61 40.69 -11.65
CA ALA A 20 3.01 39.97 -10.54
C ALA A 20 1.61 40.51 -10.20
N THR A 21 0.68 39.63 -9.87
CA THR A 21 -0.66 39.97 -9.38
C THR A 21 -0.82 39.47 -7.94
N ILE A 22 -1.79 40.02 -7.20
CA ILE A 22 -1.98 39.75 -5.76
C ILE A 22 -2.23 38.25 -5.44
N ASN A 23 -2.69 37.46 -6.41
CA ASN A 23 -2.97 36.03 -6.25
C ASN A 23 -1.97 35.13 -6.99
N GLN A 24 -0.88 35.68 -7.49
CA GLN A 24 0.11 34.92 -8.24
C GLN A 24 1.17 34.36 -7.29
N ARG A 25 1.54 33.11 -7.47
CA ARG A 25 2.71 32.52 -6.81
C ARG A 25 3.97 33.07 -7.46
N LEU A 26 4.91 33.50 -6.63
CA LEU A 26 6.23 33.97 -7.04
C LEU A 26 7.25 32.85 -6.90
N ASP A 27 8.22 32.80 -7.82
CA ASP A 27 9.36 31.91 -7.74
C ASP A 27 10.28 32.30 -6.57
N TRP A 28 11.00 31.33 -6.01
CA TRP A 28 11.84 31.53 -4.83
C TRP A 28 12.87 32.65 -5.04
N ASP A 29 13.52 32.70 -6.19
CA ASP A 29 14.53 33.71 -6.50
C ASP A 29 13.95 35.15 -6.42
N ILE A 30 12.70 35.32 -6.83
CA ILE A 30 11.98 36.59 -6.76
C ILE A 30 11.62 36.91 -5.30
N ILE A 31 11.19 35.90 -4.52
CA ILE A 31 10.88 36.07 -3.09
C ILE A 31 12.12 36.49 -2.32
N GLU A 32 13.27 35.89 -2.58
CA GLU A 32 14.55 36.22 -1.96
C GLU A 32 14.99 37.67 -2.29
N LEU A 33 14.84 38.09 -3.55
CA LEU A 33 15.12 39.45 -3.96
C LEU A 33 14.22 40.48 -3.30
N ILE A 34 12.90 40.20 -3.18
CA ILE A 34 11.93 41.04 -2.49
C ILE A 34 12.30 41.14 -1.01
N ALA A 35 12.56 40.01 -0.36
CA ALA A 35 12.92 39.98 1.07
C ALA A 35 14.19 40.83 1.32
N ASN A 36 15.22 40.63 0.55
CA ASN A 36 16.47 41.40 0.66
C ASN A 36 16.26 42.91 0.41
N HIS A 37 15.39 43.29 -0.55
CA HIS A 37 15.08 44.69 -0.83
C HIS A 37 14.40 45.39 0.36
N PHE A 38 13.52 44.67 1.07
CA PHE A 38 12.81 45.20 2.25
C PHE A 38 13.51 44.89 3.57
N GLU A 39 14.79 44.52 3.55
CA GLU A 39 15.63 44.19 4.72
C GLU A 39 15.12 43.02 5.56
N TYR A 40 14.44 42.08 4.94
CA TYR A 40 14.04 40.79 5.56
C TYR A 40 14.94 39.67 5.11
N ALA A 41 15.24 38.72 6.00
CA ALA A 41 15.84 37.43 5.61
C ALA A 41 14.72 36.47 5.19
N ALA A 42 14.80 35.94 3.98
CA ALA A 42 13.93 34.85 3.54
C ALA A 42 14.66 33.52 3.80
N GLU A 43 14.07 32.67 4.60
CA GLU A 43 14.49 31.29 4.74
C GLU A 43 13.47 30.42 3.99
N LYS A 44 13.96 29.57 3.10
CA LYS A 44 13.14 28.54 2.47
C LYS A 44 12.81 27.55 3.59
N ILE A 45 11.54 27.53 4.00
CA ILE A 45 11.07 26.43 4.85
C ILE A 45 11.21 25.21 3.94
N GLU A 46 12.21 24.35 4.20
CA GLU A 46 12.28 23.04 3.58
C GLU A 46 10.92 22.38 3.82
N ASP A 47 10.35 21.79 2.78
CA ASP A 47 9.05 21.13 2.88
C ASP A 47 9.20 19.96 3.87
N VAL A 48 8.97 20.27 5.16
CA VAL A 48 8.98 19.31 6.27
C VAL A 48 8.07 18.12 5.96
N THR A 49 7.14 18.30 5.03
CA THR A 49 6.23 17.26 4.56
C THR A 49 6.92 16.21 3.69
N GLU A 50 7.88 16.56 2.83
CA GLU A 50 8.60 15.56 2.03
C GLU A 50 9.46 14.65 2.91
N ASP A 51 10.15 15.22 3.90
CA ASP A 51 10.95 14.44 4.86
C ASP A 51 10.09 13.56 5.78
N LEU A 52 8.88 14.02 6.15
CA LEU A 52 7.95 13.25 6.99
C LEU A 52 7.40 12.02 6.29
N PHE A 53 7.26 12.04 4.97
CA PHE A 53 6.78 10.93 4.17
C PHE A 53 7.90 10.10 3.53
N SER A 54 9.16 10.36 3.88
CA SER A 54 10.29 9.57 3.40
C SER A 54 10.26 8.16 4.00
N PHE A 55 10.26 7.16 3.14
CA PHE A 55 10.44 5.75 3.51
C PHE A 55 11.92 5.36 3.57
N GLU A 56 12.84 6.28 3.30
CA GLU A 56 14.27 6.01 3.40
C GLU A 56 14.64 5.68 4.86
N ASP A 57 15.33 4.56 5.03
CA ASP A 57 15.79 4.15 6.34
C ASP A 57 17.00 4.98 6.76
N THR A 58 16.88 5.64 7.90
CA THR A 58 18.04 6.31 8.53
C THR A 58 19.00 5.26 9.10
N GLU A 59 20.25 5.66 9.37
CA GLU A 59 21.21 4.73 10.02
C GLU A 59 20.70 4.19 11.36
N ASP A 60 19.90 4.98 12.09
CA ASP A 60 19.30 4.55 13.35
C ASP A 60 18.11 3.61 13.14
N ASP A 61 17.40 3.74 12.03
CA ASP A 61 16.35 2.80 11.64
C ASP A 61 16.95 1.42 11.35
N LEU A 62 18.03 1.37 10.59
CA LEU A 62 18.71 0.11 10.27
C LEU A 62 19.24 -0.60 11.52
N LYS A 63 19.76 0.14 12.51
CA LYS A 63 20.24 -0.43 13.79
C LYS A 63 19.10 -1.00 14.65
N ASN A 64 17.90 -0.43 14.59
CA ASN A 64 16.73 -0.83 15.37
C ASN A 64 15.74 -1.69 14.58
N ALA A 65 16.06 -2.02 13.34
CA ALA A 65 15.19 -2.83 12.48
C ALA A 65 15.04 -4.24 13.04
N THR A 66 13.79 -4.71 13.06
CA THR A 66 13.43 -6.07 13.48
C THR A 66 12.62 -6.74 12.36
N ALA A 67 12.69 -8.06 12.28
CA ALA A 67 11.91 -8.81 11.29
C ALA A 67 10.41 -8.45 11.39
N ARG A 68 9.77 -8.29 10.23
CA ARG A 68 8.34 -8.05 10.10
C ARG A 68 7.67 -9.10 9.22
N SER A 69 6.37 -9.23 9.37
CA SER A 69 5.56 -10.06 8.50
C SER A 69 5.60 -9.56 7.04
N PRO A 70 5.58 -10.44 6.05
CA PRO A 70 5.41 -10.03 4.67
C PRO A 70 3.98 -9.50 4.42
N VAL A 71 3.90 -8.56 3.51
CA VAL A 71 2.64 -8.09 2.93
C VAL A 71 2.53 -8.67 1.53
N VAL A 72 1.47 -9.40 1.28
CA VAL A 72 1.28 -10.19 0.06
C VAL A 72 -0.01 -9.77 -0.64
N THR A 73 0.08 -9.35 -1.89
CA THR A 73 -1.12 -9.03 -2.69
C THR A 73 -1.47 -10.19 -3.61
N VAL A 74 -2.76 -10.52 -3.67
CA VAL A 74 -3.28 -11.56 -4.56
C VAL A 74 -3.87 -10.90 -5.80
N MET A 75 -3.34 -11.25 -6.97
CA MET A 75 -3.72 -10.69 -8.27
C MET A 75 -4.07 -11.79 -9.27
N GLY A 76 -4.79 -11.43 -10.31
CA GLY A 76 -5.17 -12.34 -11.39
C GLY A 76 -6.56 -12.01 -11.94
N HIS A 77 -6.98 -12.78 -12.93
CA HIS A 77 -8.26 -12.58 -13.61
C HIS A 77 -9.46 -12.81 -12.68
N VAL A 78 -10.62 -12.26 -13.05
CA VAL A 78 -11.91 -12.60 -12.43
C VAL A 78 -12.15 -14.12 -12.58
N ASP A 79 -12.81 -14.74 -11.62
CA ASP A 79 -13.13 -16.18 -11.58
C ASP A 79 -11.95 -17.17 -11.59
N HIS A 80 -10.70 -16.70 -11.50
CA HIS A 80 -9.54 -17.58 -11.32
C HIS A 80 -9.39 -18.12 -9.89
N GLY A 81 -10.25 -17.67 -8.95
CA GLY A 81 -10.35 -18.22 -7.60
C GLY A 81 -9.54 -17.48 -6.55
N LYS A 82 -9.24 -16.18 -6.73
CA LYS A 82 -8.58 -15.34 -5.72
C LYS A 82 -9.29 -15.39 -4.36
N THR A 83 -10.57 -15.00 -4.35
CA THR A 83 -11.38 -14.99 -3.12
C THR A 83 -11.51 -16.38 -2.52
N SER A 84 -11.63 -17.44 -3.35
CA SER A 84 -11.70 -18.82 -2.85
C SER A 84 -10.40 -19.26 -2.16
N LEU A 85 -9.23 -18.90 -2.71
CA LEU A 85 -7.94 -19.16 -2.07
C LEU A 85 -7.84 -18.44 -0.73
N LEU A 86 -8.21 -17.16 -0.71
CA LEU A 86 -8.15 -16.34 0.49
C LEU A 86 -9.14 -16.81 1.56
N ASP A 87 -10.35 -17.24 1.16
CA ASP A 87 -11.31 -17.83 2.07
C ASP A 87 -10.81 -19.14 2.67
N TYR A 88 -10.14 -19.97 1.88
CA TYR A 88 -9.52 -21.20 2.37
C TYR A 88 -8.43 -20.88 3.42
N ILE A 89 -7.51 -19.97 3.09
CA ILE A 89 -6.43 -19.57 4.00
C ILE A 89 -6.97 -18.99 5.32
N ARG A 90 -8.07 -18.23 5.26
CA ARG A 90 -8.73 -17.62 6.44
C ARG A 90 -9.62 -18.58 7.21
N ASN A 91 -9.90 -19.77 6.72
CA ASN A 91 -10.96 -20.64 7.21
C ASN A 91 -12.34 -19.94 7.27
N THR A 92 -12.67 -19.12 6.28
CA THR A 92 -13.91 -18.34 6.21
C THR A 92 -14.66 -18.60 4.90
N LYS A 93 -15.85 -18.01 4.76
CA LYS A 93 -16.68 -18.09 3.55
C LYS A 93 -17.14 -16.67 3.14
N VAL A 94 -16.21 -15.77 2.90
CA VAL A 94 -16.51 -14.36 2.56
C VAL A 94 -17.11 -14.26 1.16
N ALA A 95 -16.62 -15.03 0.20
CA ALA A 95 -17.15 -15.07 -1.17
C ALA A 95 -18.67 -15.30 -1.24
N ALA A 96 -19.21 -16.06 -0.29
CA ALA A 96 -20.66 -16.32 -0.23
C ALA A 96 -21.48 -15.13 0.30
N GLY A 97 -20.85 -14.13 0.92
CA GLY A 97 -21.50 -12.96 1.54
C GLY A 97 -21.41 -11.68 0.71
N GLU A 98 -20.52 -11.61 -0.26
CA GLU A 98 -20.33 -10.43 -1.10
C GLU A 98 -21.39 -10.36 -2.22
N SER A 99 -21.91 -9.14 -2.48
CA SER A 99 -22.88 -8.91 -3.55
C SER A 99 -22.26 -9.23 -4.91
N GLY A 100 -22.76 -10.27 -5.57
CA GLY A 100 -22.24 -10.74 -6.86
C GLY A 100 -21.06 -11.73 -6.74
N GLY A 101 -20.61 -12.12 -5.53
CA GLY A 101 -19.52 -13.07 -5.32
C GLY A 101 -18.14 -12.55 -5.78
N ILE A 102 -17.96 -11.23 -5.88
CA ILE A 102 -16.72 -10.57 -6.31
C ILE A 102 -16.25 -9.57 -5.26
N THR A 103 -14.95 -9.51 -5.04
CA THR A 103 -14.32 -8.49 -4.18
C THR A 103 -14.42 -7.12 -4.82
N GLN A 104 -15.00 -6.15 -4.09
CA GLN A 104 -15.22 -4.78 -4.58
C GLN A 104 -14.32 -3.74 -3.88
N HIS A 105 -13.84 -4.04 -2.69
CA HIS A 105 -12.93 -3.21 -1.90
C HIS A 105 -11.60 -3.94 -1.70
N ILE A 106 -10.52 -3.20 -1.43
CA ILE A 106 -9.28 -3.86 -1.04
C ILE A 106 -9.47 -4.41 0.37
N GLY A 107 -9.59 -5.72 0.49
CA GLY A 107 -9.56 -6.43 1.77
C GLY A 107 -8.12 -6.55 2.27
N ALA A 108 -7.88 -6.27 3.55
CA ALA A 108 -6.57 -6.46 4.15
C ALA A 108 -6.72 -7.21 5.46
N TYR A 109 -6.01 -8.31 5.63
CA TYR A 109 -6.12 -9.15 6.81
C TYR A 109 -4.83 -9.93 7.08
N LYS A 110 -4.62 -10.24 8.34
CA LYS A 110 -3.44 -10.97 8.82
C LYS A 110 -3.81 -12.41 9.15
N VAL A 111 -3.03 -13.34 8.63
CA VAL A 111 -3.19 -14.77 8.88
C VAL A 111 -1.95 -15.31 9.58
N ASP A 112 -2.16 -16.06 10.64
CA ASP A 112 -1.09 -16.81 11.29
C ASP A 112 -0.85 -18.12 10.53
N VAL A 113 0.39 -18.35 10.13
CA VAL A 113 0.86 -19.53 9.43
C VAL A 113 1.69 -20.38 10.38
N LYS A 114 2.19 -21.54 9.92
CA LYS A 114 3.05 -22.44 10.72
C LYS A 114 4.17 -21.68 11.45
N ASP A 115 4.58 -22.17 12.62
CA ASP A 115 5.73 -21.70 13.41
C ASP A 115 5.67 -20.24 13.91
N LYS A 116 4.48 -19.72 14.18
CA LYS A 116 4.23 -18.35 14.64
C LYS A 116 4.57 -17.26 13.63
N ASN A 117 4.78 -17.62 12.37
CA ASN A 117 4.89 -16.65 11.30
C ASN A 117 3.48 -16.13 10.96
N SER A 118 3.39 -14.90 10.57
CA SER A 118 2.13 -14.30 10.09
C SER A 118 2.35 -13.61 8.75
N ILE A 119 1.36 -13.65 7.89
CA ILE A 119 1.36 -13.02 6.56
C ILE A 119 0.18 -12.06 6.50
N THR A 120 0.40 -10.86 6.03
CA THR A 120 -0.68 -9.90 5.77
C THR A 120 -1.06 -9.98 4.30
N PHE A 121 -2.28 -10.40 4.02
CA PHE A 121 -2.81 -10.49 2.68
C PHE A 121 -3.59 -9.22 2.32
N LEU A 122 -3.39 -8.75 1.08
CA LEU A 122 -4.19 -7.72 0.44
C LEU A 122 -4.98 -8.36 -0.71
N ASP A 123 -6.31 -8.37 -0.59
CA ASP A 123 -7.19 -8.85 -1.65
C ASP A 123 -7.56 -7.68 -2.57
N THR A 124 -7.21 -7.78 -3.84
CA THR A 124 -7.50 -6.75 -4.83
C THR A 124 -8.59 -7.19 -5.79
N PRO A 125 -9.55 -6.30 -6.12
CA PRO A 125 -10.59 -6.62 -7.10
C PRO A 125 -10.00 -7.01 -8.46
N GLY A 126 -10.51 -8.09 -9.05
CA GLY A 126 -10.03 -8.59 -10.34
C GLY A 126 -10.59 -7.84 -11.56
N HIS A 127 -11.64 -7.05 -11.42
CA HIS A 127 -12.32 -6.41 -12.54
C HIS A 127 -11.51 -5.27 -13.18
N GLU A 128 -11.60 -5.08 -14.49
CA GLU A 128 -10.85 -4.05 -15.24
C GLU A 128 -11.01 -2.63 -14.70
N ALA A 129 -12.19 -2.29 -14.19
CA ALA A 129 -12.47 -0.98 -13.58
C ALA A 129 -11.54 -0.62 -12.40
N PHE A 130 -10.80 -1.58 -11.81
CA PHE A 130 -10.01 -1.41 -10.60
C PHE A 130 -8.50 -1.46 -10.83
N THR A 131 -8.02 -1.07 -12.02
CA THR A 131 -6.58 -1.01 -12.37
C THR A 131 -5.76 -0.22 -11.35
N ALA A 132 -6.25 0.95 -10.93
CA ALA A 132 -5.55 1.76 -9.92
C ALA A 132 -5.42 1.06 -8.56
N MET A 133 -6.37 0.21 -8.18
CA MET A 133 -6.28 -0.58 -6.93
C MET A 133 -5.22 -1.67 -7.03
N ARG A 134 -5.08 -2.33 -8.21
CA ARG A 134 -4.03 -3.34 -8.44
C ARG A 134 -2.64 -2.70 -8.47
N ALA A 135 -2.47 -1.57 -9.16
CA ALA A 135 -1.21 -0.82 -9.17
C ALA A 135 -0.78 -0.44 -7.75
N ARG A 136 -1.71 0.07 -6.94
CA ARG A 136 -1.48 0.42 -5.54
C ARG A 136 -1.17 -0.81 -4.69
N GLY A 137 -1.93 -1.89 -4.86
CA GLY A 137 -1.63 -3.16 -4.20
C GLY A 137 -0.18 -3.57 -4.45
N ALA A 138 0.31 -3.55 -5.68
CA ALA A 138 1.69 -3.87 -6.00
C ALA A 138 2.72 -2.93 -5.35
N GLN A 139 2.43 -1.63 -5.23
CA GLN A 139 3.36 -0.64 -4.67
C GLN A 139 3.57 -0.75 -3.15
N VAL A 140 2.60 -1.31 -2.42
CA VAL A 140 2.66 -1.40 -0.95
C VAL A 140 2.96 -2.80 -0.44
N THR A 141 3.21 -3.76 -1.34
CA THR A 141 3.40 -5.18 -1.02
C THR A 141 4.84 -5.61 -1.22
N ASP A 142 5.22 -6.68 -0.54
CA ASP A 142 6.54 -7.30 -0.65
C ASP A 142 6.57 -8.43 -1.68
N ILE A 143 5.43 -9.14 -1.86
CA ILE A 143 5.31 -10.29 -2.77
C ILE A 143 3.94 -10.23 -3.44
N VAL A 144 3.86 -10.60 -4.70
CA VAL A 144 2.60 -10.76 -5.44
C VAL A 144 2.33 -12.23 -5.70
N ILE A 145 1.16 -12.73 -5.30
CA ILE A 145 0.64 -14.02 -5.76
C ILE A 145 -0.16 -13.78 -7.03
N LEU A 146 0.30 -14.33 -8.13
CA LEU A 146 -0.39 -14.31 -9.40
C LEU A 146 -1.21 -15.59 -9.56
N ILE A 147 -2.53 -15.49 -9.45
CA ILE A 147 -3.42 -16.65 -9.62
C ILE A 147 -3.86 -16.78 -11.09
N VAL A 148 -3.66 -17.96 -11.63
CA VAL A 148 -4.10 -18.33 -12.99
C VAL A 148 -4.84 -19.67 -12.90
N ALA A 149 -6.02 -19.76 -13.51
CA ALA A 149 -6.77 -21.01 -13.52
C ALA A 149 -6.20 -21.98 -14.56
N ALA A 150 -6.01 -23.25 -14.19
CA ALA A 150 -5.45 -24.28 -15.06
C ALA A 150 -6.39 -24.69 -16.23
N ASP A 151 -7.68 -24.37 -16.10
CA ASP A 151 -8.71 -24.59 -17.12
C ASP A 151 -8.88 -23.41 -18.08
N ASP A 152 -8.13 -22.33 -17.87
CA ASP A 152 -8.22 -21.09 -18.65
C ASP A 152 -6.85 -20.66 -19.20
N ALA A 153 -6.81 -19.55 -19.93
CA ALA A 153 -5.59 -18.96 -20.50
C ALA A 153 -5.07 -17.81 -19.64
N VAL A 154 -3.88 -17.28 -19.99
CA VAL A 154 -3.38 -16.02 -19.42
C VAL A 154 -4.17 -14.84 -19.97
N MET A 155 -5.17 -14.43 -19.23
CA MET A 155 -6.13 -13.38 -19.56
C MET A 155 -5.53 -11.97 -19.51
N PRO A 156 -6.14 -10.94 -20.15
CA PRO A 156 -5.60 -9.57 -20.17
C PRO A 156 -5.32 -8.99 -18.77
N GLN A 157 -6.19 -9.26 -17.80
CA GLN A 157 -6.01 -8.80 -16.42
C GLN A 157 -4.85 -9.49 -15.71
N THR A 158 -4.50 -10.73 -16.11
CA THR A 158 -3.30 -11.42 -15.63
C THR A 158 -2.04 -10.75 -16.19
N LYS A 159 -2.05 -10.36 -17.47
CA LYS A 159 -0.94 -9.61 -18.09
C LYS A 159 -0.75 -8.23 -17.44
N GLU A 160 -1.84 -7.55 -17.13
CA GLU A 160 -1.85 -6.29 -16.40
C GLU A 160 -1.23 -6.46 -15.00
N ALA A 161 -1.63 -7.50 -14.25
CA ALA A 161 -1.08 -7.80 -12.94
C ALA A 161 0.43 -8.07 -12.99
N ILE A 162 0.91 -8.81 -14.00
CA ILE A 162 2.35 -9.02 -14.26
C ILE A 162 3.05 -7.68 -14.49
N SER A 163 2.47 -6.79 -15.30
CA SER A 163 3.04 -5.47 -15.59
C SER A 163 3.15 -4.61 -14.33
N HIS A 164 2.12 -4.61 -13.46
CA HIS A 164 2.15 -3.88 -12.20
C HIS A 164 3.19 -4.41 -11.23
N ALA A 165 3.30 -5.73 -11.07
CA ALA A 165 4.31 -6.35 -10.20
C ALA A 165 5.73 -6.04 -10.69
N LYS A 166 5.98 -6.13 -12.01
CA LYS A 166 7.28 -5.77 -12.62
C LYS A 166 7.61 -4.28 -12.45
N ALA A 167 6.63 -3.40 -12.68
CA ALA A 167 6.82 -1.95 -12.50
C ALA A 167 7.13 -1.57 -11.05
N ALA A 168 6.56 -2.29 -10.08
CA ALA A 168 6.84 -2.12 -8.66
C ALA A 168 8.15 -2.82 -8.21
N GLY A 169 8.78 -3.64 -9.07
CA GLY A 169 9.98 -4.41 -8.72
C GLY A 169 9.75 -5.52 -7.70
N VAL A 170 8.50 -6.00 -7.57
CA VAL A 170 8.09 -6.96 -6.54
C VAL A 170 8.16 -8.38 -7.11
N PRO A 171 8.70 -9.36 -6.37
CA PRO A 171 8.73 -10.76 -6.79
C PRO A 171 7.32 -11.33 -6.95
N ILE A 172 7.18 -12.23 -7.91
CA ILE A 172 5.93 -12.90 -8.25
C ILE A 172 6.05 -14.37 -7.88
N ILE A 173 5.04 -14.92 -7.20
CA ILE A 173 4.82 -16.35 -7.04
C ILE A 173 3.56 -16.72 -7.82
N VAL A 174 3.62 -17.71 -8.67
CA VAL A 174 2.49 -18.15 -9.49
C VAL A 174 1.72 -19.24 -8.76
N ALA A 175 0.42 -19.06 -8.57
CA ALA A 175 -0.50 -20.07 -8.10
C ALA A 175 -1.39 -20.54 -9.26
N ILE A 176 -1.14 -21.73 -9.80
CA ILE A 176 -1.95 -22.35 -10.86
C ILE A 176 -3.11 -23.05 -10.16
N ASN A 177 -4.29 -22.44 -10.22
CA ASN A 177 -5.47 -22.89 -9.49
C ASN A 177 -6.41 -23.76 -10.33
N LYS A 178 -7.35 -24.42 -9.69
CA LYS A 178 -8.34 -25.33 -10.28
C LYS A 178 -7.74 -26.57 -10.92
N CYS A 179 -6.63 -27.07 -10.40
CA CYS A 179 -6.00 -28.31 -10.88
C CYS A 179 -6.85 -29.56 -10.64
N ASP A 180 -7.89 -29.46 -9.81
CA ASP A 180 -8.91 -30.49 -9.57
C ASP A 180 -9.89 -30.68 -10.72
N LYS A 181 -9.97 -29.73 -11.66
CA LYS A 181 -10.95 -29.80 -12.75
C LYS A 181 -10.52 -30.73 -13.89
N PRO A 182 -11.49 -31.45 -14.50
CA PRO A 182 -11.23 -32.18 -15.74
C PRO A 182 -10.91 -31.18 -16.86
N GLY A 183 -9.73 -31.33 -17.49
CA GLY A 183 -9.24 -30.42 -18.54
C GLY A 183 -8.27 -29.35 -18.02
N ALA A 184 -7.87 -29.40 -16.74
CA ALA A 184 -6.78 -28.60 -16.23
C ALA A 184 -5.46 -28.92 -16.98
N ASP A 185 -4.77 -27.89 -17.47
CA ASP A 185 -3.49 -28.00 -18.17
C ASP A 185 -2.49 -26.98 -17.59
N PRO A 186 -1.83 -27.31 -16.48
CA PRO A 186 -0.83 -26.44 -15.87
C PRO A 186 0.35 -26.11 -16.79
N ASP A 187 0.76 -27.06 -17.64
CA ASP A 187 1.90 -26.84 -18.55
C ASP A 187 1.57 -25.84 -19.67
N ARG A 188 0.34 -25.80 -20.11
CA ARG A 188 -0.15 -24.76 -21.01
C ARG A 188 -0.05 -23.38 -20.35
N VAL A 189 -0.50 -23.25 -19.09
CA VAL A 189 -0.42 -22.00 -18.34
C VAL A 189 1.03 -21.54 -18.17
N LYS A 190 1.95 -22.45 -17.82
CA LYS A 190 3.38 -22.15 -17.69
C LYS A 190 3.98 -21.65 -19.01
N ARG A 191 3.55 -22.22 -20.15
CA ARG A 191 3.98 -21.77 -21.49
C ARG A 191 3.51 -20.36 -21.78
N GLU A 192 2.23 -20.09 -21.57
CA GLU A 192 1.64 -18.77 -21.80
C GLU A 192 2.23 -17.69 -20.86
N LEU A 193 2.58 -18.05 -19.62
CA LEU A 193 3.30 -17.18 -18.70
C LEU A 193 4.70 -16.85 -19.20
N SER A 194 5.43 -17.83 -19.75
CA SER A 194 6.77 -17.60 -20.32
C SER A 194 6.74 -16.64 -21.51
N GLU A 195 5.67 -16.65 -22.30
CA GLU A 195 5.44 -15.70 -23.41
C GLU A 195 5.20 -14.25 -22.89
N ASN A 196 4.85 -14.11 -21.61
CA ASN A 196 4.67 -12.83 -20.94
C ASN A 196 5.82 -12.50 -19.96
N ASP A 197 7.03 -13.04 -20.23
CA ASP A 197 8.25 -12.84 -19.44
C ASP A 197 8.13 -13.27 -17.97
N VAL A 198 7.34 -14.27 -17.67
CA VAL A 198 7.25 -14.92 -16.37
C VAL A 198 7.70 -16.37 -16.54
N LEU A 199 9.01 -16.58 -16.43
CA LEU A 199 9.60 -17.90 -16.59
C LEU A 199 9.67 -18.61 -15.24
N VAL A 200 8.95 -19.73 -15.12
CA VAL A 200 8.87 -20.52 -13.88
C VAL A 200 10.11 -21.37 -13.63
N GLU A 201 10.40 -21.70 -12.36
CA GLU A 201 11.59 -22.48 -11.97
C GLU A 201 11.68 -23.84 -12.65
N SER A 202 10.55 -24.55 -12.81
CA SER A 202 10.50 -25.85 -13.48
C SER A 202 10.96 -25.80 -14.95
N TRP A 203 11.00 -24.59 -15.54
CA TRP A 203 11.46 -24.35 -16.92
C TRP A 203 12.79 -23.56 -16.98
N GLY A 204 13.51 -23.51 -15.84
CA GLY A 204 14.82 -22.85 -15.74
C GLY A 204 14.75 -21.34 -15.43
N GLY A 205 13.59 -20.84 -15.06
CA GLY A 205 13.39 -19.46 -14.62
C GLY A 205 13.69 -19.23 -13.15
N LYS A 206 13.20 -18.09 -12.62
CA LYS A 206 13.36 -17.70 -11.22
C LYS A 206 12.03 -17.59 -10.48
N VAL A 207 10.90 -17.70 -11.17
CA VAL A 207 9.57 -17.52 -10.60
C VAL A 207 9.07 -18.84 -10.04
N GLN A 208 8.78 -18.87 -8.75
CA GLN A 208 8.18 -20.05 -8.13
C GLN A 208 6.76 -20.26 -8.65
N SER A 209 6.38 -21.52 -8.90
CA SER A 209 5.03 -21.87 -9.33
C SER A 209 4.52 -23.08 -8.56
N VAL A 210 3.31 -22.96 -8.03
CA VAL A 210 2.64 -24.02 -7.25
C VAL A 210 1.29 -24.31 -7.89
N GLU A 211 1.02 -25.60 -8.08
CA GLU A 211 -0.27 -26.11 -8.57
C GLU A 211 -1.20 -26.33 -7.37
N ILE A 212 -2.38 -25.70 -7.40
CA ILE A 212 -3.29 -25.70 -6.26
C ILE A 212 -4.74 -26.03 -6.68
N SER A 213 -5.52 -26.45 -5.69
CA SER A 213 -6.98 -26.37 -5.72
C SER A 213 -7.45 -25.58 -4.51
N ALA A 214 -7.82 -24.33 -4.72
CA ALA A 214 -8.37 -23.47 -3.67
C ALA A 214 -9.69 -24.00 -3.10
N LEU A 215 -10.41 -24.81 -3.85
CA LEU A 215 -11.66 -25.45 -3.40
C LEU A 215 -11.40 -26.59 -2.41
N ASN A 216 -10.46 -27.47 -2.72
CA ASN A 216 -10.12 -28.65 -1.94
C ASN A 216 -9.05 -28.38 -0.87
N GLY A 217 -8.21 -27.34 -1.10
CA GLY A 217 -7.05 -27.01 -0.27
C GLY A 217 -5.75 -27.70 -0.73
N ASP A 218 -5.79 -28.48 -1.82
CA ASP A 218 -4.60 -29.17 -2.32
C ASP A 218 -3.54 -28.14 -2.76
N GLY A 219 -2.28 -28.33 -2.36
CA GLY A 219 -1.15 -27.47 -2.70
C GLY A 219 -1.13 -26.09 -2.02
N VAL A 220 -2.13 -25.74 -1.20
CA VAL A 220 -2.16 -24.43 -0.54
C VAL A 220 -1.08 -24.32 0.53
N ASP A 221 -0.80 -25.40 1.26
CA ASP A 221 0.31 -25.45 2.22
C ASP A 221 1.67 -25.24 1.53
N ASP A 222 1.88 -25.83 0.34
CA ASP A 222 3.11 -25.65 -0.45
C ASP A 222 3.24 -24.21 -0.95
N LEU A 223 2.13 -23.57 -1.30
CA LEU A 223 2.11 -22.14 -1.64
C LEU A 223 2.52 -21.27 -0.45
N LEU A 224 2.01 -21.55 0.74
CA LEU A 224 2.39 -20.81 1.96
C LEU A 224 3.86 -21.05 2.33
N ASP A 225 4.37 -22.26 2.18
CA ASP A 225 5.78 -22.58 2.40
C ASP A 225 6.68 -21.85 1.38
N SER A 226 6.27 -21.76 0.11
CA SER A 226 6.96 -20.97 -0.92
C SER A 226 7.00 -19.48 -0.58
N LEU A 227 5.91 -18.92 -0.05
CA LEU A 227 5.85 -17.54 0.43
C LEU A 227 6.82 -17.29 1.60
N LEU A 228 6.92 -18.23 2.54
CA LEU A 228 7.85 -18.10 3.67
C LEU A 228 9.29 -18.14 3.20
N ILE A 229 9.65 -19.01 2.26
CA ILE A 229 11.00 -19.07 1.67
C ILE A 229 11.35 -17.75 0.99
N GLU A 230 10.44 -17.20 0.17
CA GLU A 230 10.67 -15.92 -0.51
C GLU A 230 10.82 -14.77 0.50
N THR A 231 10.04 -14.78 1.59
CA THR A 231 10.15 -13.83 2.69
C THR A 231 11.52 -13.85 3.37
N GLU A 232 12.10 -15.04 3.56
CA GLU A 232 13.44 -15.21 4.14
C GLU A 232 14.52 -14.66 3.20
N ILE A 233 14.38 -14.87 1.89
CA ILE A 233 15.29 -14.32 0.87
C ILE A 233 15.25 -12.79 0.87
N LEU A 234 14.08 -12.19 1.03
CA LEU A 234 13.88 -10.75 1.06
C LEU A 234 14.39 -10.07 2.36
N ASP A 235 14.62 -10.82 3.44
CA ASP A 235 15.08 -10.34 4.76
C ASP A 235 14.30 -9.11 5.24
N LEU A 236 12.96 -9.21 5.26
CA LEU A 236 12.06 -8.10 5.53
C LEU A 236 12.19 -7.59 6.96
N LYS A 237 12.59 -6.34 7.11
CA LYS A 237 12.80 -5.66 8.40
C LYS A 237 12.10 -4.31 8.44
N ALA A 238 11.73 -3.86 9.64
CA ALA A 238 11.27 -2.49 9.87
C ALA A 238 11.61 -2.05 11.29
N ASN A 239 11.84 -0.75 11.48
CA ASN A 239 11.99 -0.17 12.80
C ASN A 239 10.61 0.02 13.43
N ARG A 240 10.38 -0.60 14.59
CA ARG A 240 9.12 -0.46 15.35
C ARG A 240 9.12 0.70 16.34
N LYS A 241 10.28 1.31 16.60
CA LYS A 241 10.44 2.33 17.65
C LYS A 241 10.31 3.76 17.14
N CYS A 242 10.36 3.97 15.82
CA CYS A 242 10.18 5.29 15.23
C CYS A 242 8.69 5.69 15.15
N LEU A 243 8.42 6.90 14.72
CA LEU A 243 7.08 7.39 14.41
C LEU A 243 6.49 6.57 13.27
N ALA A 244 5.19 6.30 13.35
CA ALA A 244 4.56 5.45 12.36
C ALA A 244 4.39 6.16 11.03
N ILE A 245 4.73 5.43 9.95
CA ILE A 245 4.43 5.79 8.57
C ILE A 245 3.64 4.64 7.96
N GLY A 246 2.64 4.98 7.16
CA GLY A 246 1.82 3.98 6.49
C GLY A 246 1.10 4.54 5.27
N THR A 247 0.42 3.67 4.56
CA THR A 247 -0.33 4.01 3.35
C THR A 247 -1.80 3.67 3.53
N VAL A 248 -2.68 4.58 3.12
CA VAL A 248 -4.12 4.34 3.07
C VAL A 248 -4.42 3.40 1.89
N ILE A 249 -4.92 2.21 2.17
CA ILE A 249 -5.27 1.21 1.16
C ILE A 249 -6.66 1.48 0.60
N ASP A 250 -7.62 1.72 1.49
CA ASP A 250 -9.02 2.02 1.17
C ASP A 250 -9.62 2.97 2.19
N SER A 251 -10.68 3.68 1.82
CA SER A 251 -11.33 4.64 2.71
C SER A 251 -12.81 4.79 2.40
N LYS A 252 -13.56 5.16 3.41
CA LYS A 252 -15.00 5.44 3.28
C LYS A 252 -15.50 6.39 4.36
N LEU A 253 -16.65 6.99 4.07
CA LEU A 253 -17.40 7.74 5.06
C LEU A 253 -18.41 6.81 5.73
N ASP A 254 -18.16 6.45 6.98
CA ASP A 254 -19.09 5.65 7.77
C ASP A 254 -20.13 6.54 8.48
N LYS A 255 -21.38 6.09 8.50
CA LYS A 255 -22.50 6.88 9.08
C LYS A 255 -22.38 7.07 10.60
N GLY A 256 -21.67 6.18 11.30
CA GLY A 256 -21.50 6.21 12.76
C GLY A 256 -20.13 6.66 13.21
N LEU A 257 -19.09 6.25 12.47
CA LEU A 257 -17.69 6.48 12.83
C LEU A 257 -17.08 7.72 12.13
N GLY A 258 -17.78 8.30 11.13
CA GLY A 258 -17.27 9.39 10.30
C GLY A 258 -16.26 8.89 9.24
N PRO A 259 -15.27 9.74 8.85
CA PRO A 259 -14.21 9.33 7.96
C PRO A 259 -13.38 8.22 8.57
N ILE A 260 -13.24 7.10 7.86
CA ILE A 260 -12.41 5.96 8.23
C ILE A 260 -11.57 5.51 7.04
N GLY A 261 -10.39 5.00 7.31
CA GLY A 261 -9.50 4.45 6.30
C GLY A 261 -8.83 3.16 6.76
N THR A 262 -8.66 2.22 5.86
CA THR A 262 -7.79 1.05 6.07
C THR A 262 -6.37 1.47 5.79
N VAL A 263 -5.51 1.41 6.79
CA VAL A 263 -4.11 1.85 6.73
C VAL A 263 -3.21 0.64 6.90
N LEU A 264 -2.28 0.46 5.98
CA LEU A 264 -1.15 -0.46 6.14
C LEU A 264 0.00 0.29 6.80
N VAL A 265 0.38 -0.14 7.99
CA VAL A 265 1.55 0.41 8.68
C VAL A 265 2.81 -0.20 8.06
N GLN A 266 3.72 0.63 7.58
CA GLN A 266 4.96 0.18 6.92
C GLN A 266 6.18 0.33 7.83
N LYS A 267 6.21 1.37 8.67
CA LYS A 267 7.32 1.68 9.59
C LYS A 267 6.75 2.23 10.90
N GLY A 268 7.46 2.05 12.00
CA GLY A 268 7.07 2.59 13.30
C GLY A 268 5.92 1.85 13.97
N THR A 269 5.42 2.41 15.05
CA THR A 269 4.26 1.88 15.80
C THR A 269 3.20 2.95 15.95
N LEU A 270 2.02 2.70 15.40
CA LEU A 270 0.86 3.57 15.49
C LEU A 270 0.09 3.31 16.79
N LYS A 271 -0.25 4.36 17.54
CA LYS A 271 -0.95 4.27 18.83
C LYS A 271 -2.21 5.12 18.84
N ILE A 272 -3.17 4.75 19.69
CA ILE A 272 -4.34 5.59 19.95
C ILE A 272 -3.88 6.90 20.60
N GLY A 273 -4.37 8.02 20.07
CA GLY A 273 -4.02 9.37 20.53
C GLY A 273 -2.91 10.04 19.74
N ASP A 274 -2.21 9.33 18.86
CA ASP A 274 -1.15 9.91 18.04
C ASP A 274 -1.74 10.97 17.08
N PRO A 275 -1.15 12.17 16.99
CA PRO A 275 -1.45 13.10 15.93
C PRO A 275 -0.78 12.65 14.64
N PHE A 276 -1.45 12.81 13.51
CA PHE A 276 -0.90 12.44 12.22
C PHE A 276 -1.25 13.44 11.13
N ILE A 277 -0.43 13.45 10.08
CA ILE A 277 -0.73 14.09 8.80
C ILE A 277 -1.04 13.02 7.78
N CYS A 278 -2.02 13.31 6.91
CA CYS A 278 -2.36 12.49 5.77
C CYS A 278 -2.42 13.40 4.55
N ASN A 279 -1.34 13.46 3.76
CA ASN A 279 -1.16 14.43 2.68
C ASN A 279 -1.54 15.86 3.10
N ASP A 280 -2.70 16.37 2.61
CA ASP A 280 -3.13 17.77 2.77
C ASP A 280 -3.91 18.06 4.07
N PHE A 281 -4.17 17.07 4.89
CA PHE A 281 -4.95 17.26 6.13
C PHE A 281 -4.36 16.50 7.31
N SER A 282 -4.73 16.96 8.49
CA SER A 282 -4.29 16.38 9.76
C SER A 282 -5.40 15.52 10.37
N GLY A 283 -5.06 14.79 11.42
CA GLY A 283 -5.99 14.01 12.20
C GLY A 283 -5.38 13.56 13.52
N LYS A 284 -6.21 12.90 14.32
CA LYS A 284 -5.77 12.26 15.57
C LYS A 284 -6.35 10.86 15.65
N VAL A 285 -5.53 9.88 15.94
CA VAL A 285 -5.94 8.49 16.07
C VAL A 285 -6.96 8.32 17.19
N LYS A 286 -8.25 8.19 16.85
CA LYS A 286 -9.35 8.01 17.81
C LYS A 286 -9.54 6.53 18.14
N SER A 287 -9.46 5.65 17.16
CA SER A 287 -9.51 4.20 17.37
C SER A 287 -8.77 3.45 16.27
N ILE A 288 -8.24 2.31 16.63
CA ILE A 288 -7.60 1.35 15.73
C ILE A 288 -8.39 0.05 15.85
N MET A 289 -8.81 -0.53 14.73
CA MET A 289 -9.54 -1.81 14.70
C MET A 289 -8.88 -2.75 13.69
N ASN A 290 -8.88 -4.04 13.98
CA ASN A 290 -8.47 -5.04 13.00
C ASN A 290 -9.64 -5.36 12.04
N GLU A 291 -9.41 -6.26 11.08
CA GLU A 291 -10.38 -6.71 10.08
C GLU A 291 -11.66 -7.33 10.70
N ASN A 292 -11.56 -7.87 11.90
CA ASN A 292 -12.68 -8.45 12.64
C ASN A 292 -13.45 -7.41 13.49
N GLY A 293 -13.14 -6.12 13.37
CA GLY A 293 -13.74 -5.05 14.15
C GLY A 293 -13.29 -5.01 15.63
N LYS A 294 -12.29 -5.80 16.02
CA LYS A 294 -11.73 -5.78 17.37
C LYS A 294 -10.82 -4.56 17.53
N ARG A 295 -11.05 -3.79 18.61
CA ARG A 295 -10.22 -2.64 18.95
C ARG A 295 -8.82 -3.06 19.39
N LEU A 296 -7.83 -2.42 18.79
CA LEU A 296 -6.41 -2.55 19.12
C LEU A 296 -5.92 -1.29 19.83
N LYS A 297 -4.91 -1.41 20.67
CA LYS A 297 -4.24 -0.25 21.29
C LYS A 297 -3.12 0.30 20.43
N ILE A 298 -2.47 -0.57 19.67
CA ILE A 298 -1.31 -0.27 18.81
C ILE A 298 -1.44 -1.05 17.51
N ALA A 299 -0.82 -0.53 16.45
CA ALA A 299 -0.57 -1.25 15.21
C ALA A 299 0.92 -1.19 14.88
N GLN A 300 1.50 -2.29 14.42
CA GLN A 300 2.91 -2.47 14.11
C GLN A 300 3.14 -2.56 12.59
N PRO A 301 4.39 -2.49 12.11
CA PRO A 301 4.70 -2.69 10.70
C PRO A 301 4.09 -4.00 10.18
N SER A 302 3.56 -3.93 8.97
CA SER A 302 2.78 -4.96 8.27
C SER A 302 1.37 -5.22 8.83
N ASP A 303 0.92 -4.50 9.85
CA ASP A 303 -0.49 -4.58 10.26
C ASP A 303 -1.34 -3.68 9.34
N ALA A 304 -2.41 -4.24 8.82
CA ALA A 304 -3.45 -3.51 8.12
C ALA A 304 -4.62 -3.27 9.08
N VAL A 305 -4.90 -2.00 9.36
CA VAL A 305 -5.87 -1.63 10.40
C VAL A 305 -6.87 -0.59 9.91
N LEU A 306 -8.10 -0.71 10.39
CA LEU A 306 -9.11 0.33 10.20
C LEU A 306 -8.86 1.45 11.21
N LEU A 307 -8.52 2.62 10.67
CA LEU A 307 -8.21 3.81 11.45
C LEU A 307 -9.38 4.79 11.42
N GLN A 308 -9.75 5.31 12.59
CA GLN A 308 -10.69 6.40 12.77
C GLN A 308 -9.95 7.62 13.33
N GLY A 309 -10.30 8.80 12.84
CA GLY A 309 -9.74 10.05 13.36
C GLY A 309 -9.28 11.01 12.29
N PHE A 310 -9.57 10.72 11.02
CA PHE A 310 -9.36 11.65 9.93
C PHE A 310 -10.35 12.81 10.00
N ASP A 311 -9.89 14.01 9.64
CA ASP A 311 -10.76 15.19 9.54
C ASP A 311 -11.59 15.20 8.26
N SER A 312 -11.09 14.57 7.20
CA SER A 312 -11.83 14.30 5.95
C SER A 312 -11.51 12.90 5.43
N VAL A 313 -12.30 12.42 4.46
CA VAL A 313 -12.10 11.09 3.87
C VAL A 313 -10.78 11.10 3.09
N PRO A 314 -9.77 10.30 3.48
CA PRO A 314 -8.52 10.22 2.76
C PRO A 314 -8.72 9.56 1.40
N ARG A 315 -7.79 9.78 0.50
CA ARG A 315 -7.75 9.05 -0.76
C ARG A 315 -6.95 7.78 -0.58
N ALA A 316 -7.40 6.73 -1.21
CA ALA A 316 -6.60 5.51 -1.25
C ALA A 316 -5.27 5.79 -1.97
N GLY A 317 -4.14 5.44 -1.35
CA GLY A 317 -2.77 5.79 -1.75
C GLY A 317 -2.17 6.96 -1.01
N ASP A 318 -2.95 7.70 -0.23
CA ASP A 318 -2.41 8.76 0.62
C ASP A 318 -1.46 8.18 1.67
N LEU A 319 -0.40 8.91 1.93
CA LEU A 319 0.56 8.57 2.97
C LEU A 319 0.10 9.15 4.30
N ILE A 320 0.29 8.39 5.36
CA ILE A 320 0.07 8.80 6.74
C ILE A 320 1.43 8.85 7.45
N ALA A 321 1.72 9.95 8.14
CA ALA A 321 2.87 10.09 9.02
C ALA A 321 2.44 10.60 10.39
N VAL A 322 2.85 9.90 11.44
CA VAL A 322 2.63 10.31 12.83
C VAL A 322 3.61 11.42 13.18
N LEU A 323 3.14 12.40 13.95
CA LEU A 323 3.93 13.55 14.41
C LEU A 323 4.26 13.42 15.89
N GLU A 324 5.39 13.98 16.31
CA GLU A 324 5.77 14.03 17.74
C GLU A 324 4.81 14.91 18.57
N ASN A 325 4.29 15.98 17.99
CA ASN A 325 3.45 16.97 18.68
C ASN A 325 2.32 17.50 17.80
N GLU A 326 1.15 17.77 18.40
CA GLU A 326 -0.02 18.38 17.74
C GLU A 326 0.26 19.80 17.21
N LYS A 327 1.28 20.51 17.73
CA LYS A 327 1.61 21.88 17.30
C LYS A 327 2.14 21.96 15.86
N VAL A 328 2.62 20.86 15.31
CA VAL A 328 3.09 20.78 13.91
C VAL A 328 1.90 20.61 12.95
N CYS A 329 0.74 20.16 13.43
CA CYS A 329 -0.49 20.03 12.64
C CYS A 329 -1.16 21.38 12.29
N GLY A 330 -0.69 22.48 12.84
CA GLY A 330 -1.33 23.81 12.77
C GLY A 330 -0.76 24.73 11.70
N ILE A 331 -0.34 24.22 10.55
CA ILE A 331 0.07 25.02 9.40
C ILE A 331 -1.04 25.06 8.35
#